data_4ee6ddb537b356f218acd7480acf3c0c
#
_entry.id   4ee6ddb537b356f218acd7480acf3c0c
#
_cell.length_a   1.000
_cell.length_b   1.000
_cell.length_c   1.000
_cell.angle_alpha   90.00
_cell.angle_beta   90.00
_cell.angle_gamma   90.00
#
_symmetry.space_group_name_H-M   'P 1'
#
loop_
_entity.id
_entity.type
_entity.pdbx_description
1 polymer ?
#
loop_
_entity_poly.entity_id
_entity_poly.type
_entity_poly.pdbx_seq_one_letter_code
_entity_poly.pdbx_strand_id
1 'polypeptide(L)'
;MKKFIVSLFIGLIFTSFNCKNIENKSVSYQNGDIIFQSSQSKQCEAVKIATNSKFSHCGIIFIENGKTYVYEAVQPVKMTLLEDWISHGKESKYVVQRIKNANKILTKDVVAKMKTYGKSMNNKDYDLYFEWSDEKIYCSGH
;
A
#
# COMPACT_ATOMS: atom_id res chain seq x y z
N MET A 1 -53.90 59.18 8.58
CA MET A 1 -53.27 57.98 9.18
C MET A 1 -52.43 57.36 8.10
N LYS A 2 -51.10 57.60 8.15
CA LYS A 2 -50.14 57.08 7.15
C LYS A 2 -49.56 55.73 7.70
N LYS A 3 -49.83 54.62 7.00
CA LYS A 3 -49.27 53.28 7.34
C LYS A 3 -47.88 53.22 6.75
N PHE A 4 -46.84 53.12 7.61
CA PHE A 4 -45.46 52.79 7.22
C PHE A 4 -45.36 51.25 7.05
N ILE A 5 -45.05 50.81 5.82
CA ILE A 5 -44.70 49.42 5.52
C ILE A 5 -43.19 49.33 5.65
N VAL A 6 -42.71 48.66 6.70
CA VAL A 6 -41.29 48.32 6.86
C VAL A 6 -41.03 47.02 6.09
N SER A 7 -40.36 47.14 4.95
CA SER A 7 -39.93 45.99 4.14
C SER A 7 -38.64 45.47 4.73
N LEU A 8 -38.71 44.27 5.32
CA LEU A 8 -37.56 43.57 5.89
C LEU A 8 -36.84 42.83 4.77
N PHE A 9 -35.73 43.39 4.27
CA PHE A 9 -34.83 42.69 3.34
C PHE A 9 -33.99 41.69 4.12
N ILE A 10 -34.35 40.39 4.07
CA ILE A 10 -33.50 39.30 4.54
C ILE A 10 -32.48 39.01 3.45
N GLY A 11 -31.26 39.55 3.62
CA GLY A 11 -30.11 39.22 2.77
C GLY A 11 -29.65 37.79 3.00
N LEU A 12 -29.90 36.92 2.02
CA LEU A 12 -29.38 35.58 2.00
C LEU A 12 -27.88 35.61 1.71
N ILE A 13 -27.06 35.51 2.75
CA ILE A 13 -25.60 35.38 2.58
C ILE A 13 -25.31 33.95 2.12
N PHE A 14 -25.16 33.75 0.80
CA PHE A 14 -24.57 32.55 0.26
C PHE A 14 -23.07 32.52 0.60
N THR A 15 -22.70 31.84 1.69
CA THR A 15 -21.31 31.49 1.93
C THR A 15 -20.94 30.39 0.93
N SER A 16 -20.23 30.79 -0.12
CA SER A 16 -19.60 29.84 -1.06
C SER A 16 -18.61 28.98 -0.28
N PHE A 17 -18.99 27.77 0.04
CA PHE A 17 -18.07 26.73 0.51
C PHE A 17 -17.11 26.42 -0.63
N ASN A 18 -15.94 27.02 -0.57
CA ASN A 18 -14.84 26.73 -1.48
C ASN A 18 -14.28 25.37 -1.08
N CYS A 19 -14.86 24.30 -1.62
CA CYS A 19 -14.34 22.97 -1.50
C CYS A 19 -13.01 22.96 -2.28
N LYS A 20 -11.88 23.13 -1.58
CA LYS A 20 -10.57 22.88 -2.16
C LYS A 20 -10.57 21.44 -2.60
N ASN A 21 -10.66 21.20 -3.90
CA ASN A 21 -10.33 19.92 -4.49
C ASN A 21 -8.93 19.58 -4.03
N ILE A 22 -8.82 18.66 -3.06
CA ILE A 22 -7.58 17.96 -2.78
C ILE A 22 -7.36 17.13 -4.04
N GLU A 23 -6.49 17.61 -4.93
CA GLU A 23 -5.98 16.79 -6.01
C GLU A 23 -5.36 15.55 -5.36
N ASN A 24 -6.09 14.45 -5.41
CA ASN A 24 -5.54 13.13 -5.15
C ASN A 24 -4.49 12.93 -6.23
N LYS A 25 -3.23 13.24 -5.89
CA LYS A 25 -2.08 12.93 -6.72
C LYS A 25 -2.14 11.43 -6.93
N SER A 26 -2.63 11.01 -8.09
CA SER A 26 -2.75 9.60 -8.44
C SER A 26 -1.36 8.98 -8.29
N VAL A 27 -1.18 8.12 -7.31
CA VAL A 27 0.09 7.43 -7.12
C VAL A 27 0.27 6.51 -8.32
N SER A 28 1.22 6.83 -9.19
CA SER A 28 1.56 5.99 -10.32
C SER A 28 2.46 4.86 -9.86
N TYR A 29 1.87 3.68 -9.65
CA TYR A 29 2.61 2.46 -9.33
C TYR A 29 3.36 1.93 -10.54
N GLN A 30 4.47 1.23 -10.29
CA GLN A 30 5.25 0.53 -11.30
C GLN A 30 5.62 -0.88 -10.81
N ASN A 31 5.85 -1.80 -11.76
CA ASN A 31 6.38 -3.11 -11.43
C ASN A 31 7.72 -2.99 -10.68
N GLY A 32 7.83 -3.66 -9.54
CA GLY A 32 9.03 -3.64 -8.72
C GLY A 32 9.09 -2.49 -7.70
N ASP A 33 8.05 -1.67 -7.55
CA ASP A 33 7.91 -0.79 -6.40
C ASP A 33 7.79 -1.65 -5.12
N ILE A 34 8.41 -1.19 -4.05
CA ILE A 34 8.31 -1.85 -2.74
C ILE A 34 7.29 -1.09 -1.90
N ILE A 35 6.33 -1.81 -1.34
CA ILE A 35 5.28 -1.25 -0.51
C ILE A 35 5.43 -1.74 0.93
N PHE A 36 5.21 -0.85 1.90
CA PHE A 36 5.38 -1.11 3.32
C PHE A 36 4.13 -0.70 4.09
N GLN A 37 3.77 -1.48 5.09
CA GLN A 37 2.73 -1.16 6.06
C GLN A 37 3.03 -1.72 7.45
N SER A 38 2.28 -1.28 8.46
CA SER A 38 2.21 -1.95 9.75
C SER A 38 1.01 -2.89 9.74
N SER A 39 1.22 -4.18 9.85
CA SER A 39 0.12 -5.14 10.02
C SER A 39 -0.42 -5.08 11.46
N GLN A 40 -1.56 -5.70 11.70
CA GLN A 40 -2.22 -5.71 13.00
C GLN A 40 -1.94 -6.99 13.80
N SER A 41 -0.97 -7.80 13.38
CA SER A 41 -0.62 -9.05 14.05
C SER A 41 0.19 -8.82 15.34
N LYS A 42 0.15 -9.77 16.27
CA LYS A 42 0.98 -9.72 17.49
C LYS A 42 2.48 -9.72 17.19
N GLN A 43 2.89 -10.36 16.09
CA GLN A 43 4.28 -10.42 15.63
C GLN A 43 4.79 -9.05 15.14
N CYS A 44 3.88 -8.17 14.77
CA CYS A 44 4.16 -6.85 14.23
C CYS A 44 5.02 -5.97 15.14
N GLU A 45 4.73 -6.00 16.44
CA GLU A 45 5.50 -5.19 17.41
C GLU A 45 6.93 -5.73 17.58
N ALA A 46 7.09 -7.05 17.58
CA ALA A 46 8.42 -7.67 17.65
C ALA A 46 9.28 -7.27 16.45
N VAL A 47 8.71 -7.33 15.23
CA VAL A 47 9.39 -6.91 14.01
C VAL A 47 9.79 -5.43 14.06
N LYS A 48 8.89 -4.53 14.47
CA LYS A 48 9.19 -3.11 14.59
C LYS A 48 10.33 -2.81 15.56
N ILE A 49 10.34 -3.50 16.71
CA ILE A 49 11.40 -3.35 17.71
C ILE A 49 12.72 -3.86 17.15
N ALA A 50 12.73 -5.06 16.54
CA ALA A 50 13.94 -5.68 16.01
C ALA A 50 14.57 -4.87 14.88
N THR A 51 13.72 -4.29 14.01
CA THR A 51 14.18 -3.52 12.83
C THR A 51 14.31 -2.02 13.10
N ASN A 52 13.95 -1.54 14.28
CA ASN A 52 13.83 -0.11 14.60
C ASN A 52 13.01 0.65 13.54
N SER A 53 11.97 0.04 13.02
CA SER A 53 11.11 0.56 11.96
C SER A 53 9.67 0.73 12.42
N LYS A 54 8.97 1.71 11.86
CA LYS A 54 7.52 1.83 12.04
C LYS A 54 6.71 0.85 11.18
N PHE A 55 7.36 0.18 10.23
CA PHE A 55 6.74 -0.81 9.36
C PHE A 55 7.08 -2.22 9.83
N SER A 56 6.18 -3.15 9.62
CA SER A 56 6.33 -4.55 10.02
C SER A 56 6.04 -5.53 8.90
N HIS A 57 5.63 -5.03 7.76
CA HIS A 57 5.30 -5.85 6.61
C HIS A 57 5.64 -5.12 5.31
N CYS A 58 6.11 -5.85 4.31
CA CYS A 58 6.37 -5.30 2.99
C CYS A 58 5.97 -6.28 1.89
N GLY A 59 5.90 -5.77 0.68
CA GLY A 59 5.67 -6.55 -0.52
C GLY A 59 6.20 -5.85 -1.75
N ILE A 60 6.12 -6.51 -2.89
CA ILE A 60 6.53 -5.99 -4.19
C ILE A 60 5.30 -5.77 -5.06
N ILE A 61 5.18 -4.59 -5.63
CA ILE A 61 4.07 -4.25 -6.53
C ILE A 61 4.32 -4.85 -7.91
N PHE A 62 3.29 -5.54 -8.43
CA PHE A 62 3.21 -5.95 -9.82
C PHE A 62 1.88 -5.51 -10.44
N ILE A 63 1.95 -5.13 -11.72
CA ILE A 63 0.77 -4.76 -12.51
C ILE A 63 0.54 -5.86 -13.53
N GLU A 64 -0.67 -6.46 -13.49
CA GLU A 64 -1.08 -7.52 -14.42
C GLU A 64 -2.52 -7.25 -14.90
N ASN A 65 -2.73 -7.26 -16.22
CA ASN A 65 -4.03 -7.04 -16.83
C ASN A 65 -4.74 -5.77 -16.33
N GLY A 66 -3.98 -4.67 -16.15
CA GLY A 66 -4.51 -3.39 -15.68
C GLY A 66 -4.85 -3.33 -14.18
N LYS A 67 -4.62 -4.40 -13.43
CA LYS A 67 -4.80 -4.44 -11.98
C LYS A 67 -3.46 -4.40 -11.26
N THR A 68 -3.44 -3.76 -10.10
CA THR A 68 -2.25 -3.67 -9.25
C THR A 68 -2.32 -4.71 -8.14
N TYR A 69 -1.26 -5.48 -7.98
CA TYR A 69 -1.12 -6.52 -6.97
C TYR A 69 0.11 -6.26 -6.11
N VAL A 70 0.09 -6.78 -4.90
CA VAL A 70 1.24 -6.87 -4.01
C VAL A 70 1.62 -8.35 -3.90
N TYR A 71 2.85 -8.66 -4.25
CA TYR A 71 3.44 -9.97 -3.99
C TYR A 71 4.04 -9.96 -2.59
N GLU A 72 3.58 -10.85 -1.73
CA GLU A 72 3.91 -10.83 -0.31
C GLU A 72 4.16 -12.23 0.27
N ALA A 73 5.07 -12.28 1.24
CA ALA A 73 5.30 -13.46 2.05
C ALA A 73 4.34 -13.45 3.26
N VAL A 74 3.26 -14.19 3.11
CA VAL A 74 2.26 -14.48 4.14
C VAL A 74 1.96 -15.99 4.10
N GLN A 75 1.05 -16.46 4.90
CA GLN A 75 0.67 -17.88 4.92
C GLN A 75 -0.56 -18.15 4.04
N PRO A 76 -0.40 -18.75 2.84
CA PRO A 76 0.85 -18.97 2.09
C PRO A 76 1.32 -17.75 1.32
N VAL A 77 2.53 -17.82 0.74
CA VAL A 77 3.04 -16.79 -0.19
C VAL A 77 2.09 -16.61 -1.36
N LYS A 78 1.70 -15.38 -1.66
CA LYS A 78 0.69 -15.10 -2.69
C LYS A 78 0.79 -13.70 -3.29
N MET A 79 0.00 -13.49 -4.35
CA MET A 79 -0.33 -12.16 -4.86
C MET A 79 -1.68 -11.71 -4.30
N THR A 80 -1.71 -10.54 -3.67
CA THR A 80 -2.91 -9.93 -3.09
C THR A 80 -3.25 -8.67 -3.89
N LEU A 81 -4.52 -8.40 -4.18
CA LEU A 81 -4.93 -7.14 -4.77
C LEU A 81 -4.48 -5.98 -3.88
N LEU A 82 -4.01 -4.89 -4.49
CA LEU A 82 -3.48 -3.75 -3.73
C LEU A 82 -4.48 -3.20 -2.71
N GLU A 83 -5.75 -3.11 -3.07
CA GLU A 83 -6.81 -2.60 -2.20
C GLU A 83 -7.01 -3.50 -0.98
N ASP A 84 -7.04 -4.81 -1.19
CA ASP A 84 -7.14 -5.80 -0.11
C ASP A 84 -5.91 -5.73 0.79
N TRP A 85 -4.73 -5.64 0.19
CA TRP A 85 -3.48 -5.52 0.93
C TRP A 85 -3.45 -4.28 1.82
N ILE A 86 -3.86 -3.12 1.29
CA ILE A 86 -3.95 -1.86 2.06
C ILE A 86 -4.93 -1.99 3.21
N SER A 87 -6.07 -2.66 3.02
CA SER A 87 -7.10 -2.83 4.04
C SER A 87 -6.62 -3.63 5.27
N HIS A 88 -5.65 -4.53 5.11
CA HIS A 88 -5.05 -5.30 6.19
C HIS A 88 -4.07 -4.48 7.05
N GLY A 89 -3.63 -3.32 6.57
CA GLY A 89 -2.73 -2.42 7.29
C GLY A 89 -3.42 -1.63 8.40
N LYS A 90 -2.67 -1.25 9.42
CA LYS A 90 -3.15 -0.37 10.48
C LYS A 90 -3.58 0.97 9.88
N GLU A 91 -4.87 1.34 10.06
CA GLU A 91 -5.46 2.57 9.54
C GLU A 91 -5.33 2.71 8.01
N SER A 92 -5.17 1.60 7.29
CA SER A 92 -4.93 1.57 5.84
C SER A 92 -3.75 2.46 5.38
N LYS A 93 -2.78 2.68 6.29
CA LYS A 93 -1.60 3.49 6.02
C LYS A 93 -0.48 2.65 5.42
N TYR A 94 0.08 3.16 4.33
CA TYR A 94 1.20 2.51 3.65
C TYR A 94 2.16 3.54 3.06
N VAL A 95 3.34 3.08 2.68
CA VAL A 95 4.36 3.86 1.96
C VAL A 95 4.88 3.04 0.80
N VAL A 96 5.06 3.67 -0.34
CA VAL A 96 5.68 3.04 -1.51
C VAL A 96 7.03 3.68 -1.76
N GLN A 97 8.04 2.84 -1.98
CA GLN A 97 9.37 3.25 -2.36
C GLN A 97 9.75 2.63 -3.70
N ARG A 98 10.45 3.41 -4.52
CA ARG A 98 10.98 2.97 -5.80
C ARG A 98 12.49 2.98 -5.75
N ILE A 99 13.10 1.92 -6.26
CA ILE A 99 14.57 1.87 -6.34
C ILE A 99 15.11 2.99 -7.21
N LYS A 100 16.26 3.51 -6.83
CA LYS A 100 16.93 4.55 -7.61
C LYS A 100 17.26 4.04 -9.01
N ASN A 101 17.01 4.85 -10.03
CA ASN A 101 17.18 4.45 -11.44
C ASN A 101 16.31 3.25 -11.88
N ALA A 102 15.11 3.09 -11.30
CA ALA A 102 14.18 2.01 -11.64
C ALA A 102 14.03 1.78 -13.16
N ASN A 103 13.89 2.85 -13.96
CA ASN A 103 13.73 2.74 -15.42
C ASN A 103 14.92 2.10 -16.14
N LYS A 104 16.13 2.14 -15.53
CA LYS A 104 17.33 1.49 -16.09
C LYS A 104 17.50 0.06 -15.58
N ILE A 105 17.11 -0.18 -14.33
CA ILE A 105 17.32 -1.45 -13.62
C ILE A 105 16.17 -2.42 -13.89
N LEU A 106 14.91 -1.95 -13.75
CA LEU A 106 13.71 -2.76 -13.90
C LEU A 106 13.28 -2.82 -15.38
N THR A 107 14.16 -3.36 -16.22
CA THR A 107 13.81 -3.65 -17.62
C THR A 107 12.69 -4.68 -17.70
N LYS A 108 12.05 -4.81 -18.86
CA LYS A 108 11.02 -5.83 -19.08
C LYS A 108 11.51 -7.24 -18.71
N ASP A 109 12.74 -7.57 -19.06
CA ASP A 109 13.34 -8.88 -18.79
C ASP A 109 13.57 -9.09 -17.30
N VAL A 110 14.06 -8.07 -16.58
CA VAL A 110 14.25 -8.13 -15.13
C VAL A 110 12.90 -8.32 -14.44
N VAL A 111 11.90 -7.54 -14.80
CA VAL A 111 10.54 -7.68 -14.24
C VAL A 111 9.95 -9.07 -14.54
N ALA A 112 10.14 -9.61 -15.74
CA ALA A 112 9.71 -10.95 -16.10
C ALA A 112 10.39 -12.01 -15.22
N LYS A 113 11.70 -11.91 -15.01
CA LYS A 113 12.46 -12.80 -14.11
C LYS A 113 11.97 -12.69 -12.67
N MET A 114 11.72 -11.47 -12.16
CA MET A 114 11.17 -11.26 -10.83
C MET A 114 9.80 -11.96 -10.67
N LYS A 115 8.92 -11.82 -11.65
CA LYS A 115 7.61 -12.47 -11.65
C LYS A 115 7.72 -14.00 -11.70
N THR A 116 8.63 -14.52 -12.52
CA THR A 116 8.88 -15.98 -12.61
C THR A 116 9.39 -16.52 -11.29
N TYR A 117 10.37 -15.84 -10.69
CA TYR A 117 10.90 -16.22 -9.39
C TYR A 117 9.80 -16.14 -8.31
N GLY A 118 9.04 -15.05 -8.28
CA GLY A 118 7.90 -14.95 -7.37
C GLY A 118 6.93 -16.12 -7.53
N LYS A 119 6.51 -16.45 -8.77
CA LYS A 119 5.61 -17.58 -9.01
C LYS A 119 6.16 -18.92 -8.50
N SER A 120 7.47 -19.12 -8.52
CA SER A 120 8.08 -20.35 -7.96
C SER A 120 7.97 -20.45 -6.44
N MET A 121 7.74 -19.32 -5.77
CA MET A 121 7.53 -19.26 -4.32
C MET A 121 6.05 -19.34 -3.91
N ASN A 122 5.12 -19.27 -4.87
CA ASN A 122 3.70 -19.36 -4.56
C ASN A 122 3.35 -20.64 -3.82
N ASN A 123 2.45 -20.53 -2.85
CA ASN A 123 1.97 -21.61 -2.01
C ASN A 123 3.05 -22.25 -1.10
N LYS A 124 4.26 -21.67 -1.02
CA LYS A 124 5.20 -22.05 0.01
C LYS A 124 4.71 -21.54 1.36
N ASP A 125 4.91 -22.36 2.37
CA ASP A 125 4.58 -22.01 3.74
C ASP A 125 5.50 -20.90 4.26
N TYR A 126 4.92 -20.03 5.08
CA TYR A 126 5.66 -19.01 5.80
C TYR A 126 6.40 -19.64 6.99
N ASP A 127 7.66 -19.32 7.18
CA ASP A 127 8.43 -19.80 8.32
C ASP A 127 8.12 -19.01 9.61
N LEU A 128 7.19 -19.56 10.40
CA LEU A 128 6.80 -18.97 11.69
C LEU A 128 7.89 -19.08 12.77
N TYR A 129 8.84 -20.00 12.59
CA TYR A 129 9.86 -20.32 13.59
C TYR A 129 11.22 -19.73 13.24
N PHE A 130 11.34 -19.07 12.08
CA PHE A 130 12.60 -18.52 11.57
C PHE A 130 13.72 -19.57 11.50
N GLU A 131 13.36 -20.78 11.09
CA GLU A 131 14.32 -21.84 10.85
C GLU A 131 15.13 -21.54 9.59
N TRP A 132 16.44 -21.77 9.63
CA TRP A 132 17.32 -21.59 8.47
C TRP A 132 17.17 -22.76 7.48
N SER A 133 15.98 -22.89 6.88
CA SER A 133 15.70 -23.93 5.87
C SER A 133 15.21 -23.30 4.58
N ASP A 134 15.59 -23.86 3.43
CA ASP A 134 15.14 -23.41 2.10
C ASP A 134 13.72 -23.91 1.74
N GLU A 135 13.09 -24.69 2.63
CA GLU A 135 11.77 -25.30 2.38
C GLU A 135 10.63 -24.31 2.62
N LYS A 136 10.83 -23.34 3.50
CA LYS A 136 9.85 -22.30 3.86
C LYS A 136 10.36 -20.93 3.46
N ILE A 137 9.45 -19.96 3.35
CA ILE A 137 9.78 -18.59 3.02
C ILE A 137 9.83 -17.75 4.29
N TYR A 138 10.93 -17.03 4.47
CA TYR A 138 11.11 -16.11 5.58
C TYR A 138 10.25 -14.87 5.43
N CYS A 139 9.94 -14.27 6.58
CA CYS A 139 9.33 -12.94 6.61
C CYS A 139 10.23 -11.93 5.89
N SER A 140 9.63 -11.12 5.05
CA SER A 140 10.30 -10.02 4.33
C SER A 140 10.82 -8.88 5.24
N GLY A 141 10.92 -9.11 6.53
CA GLY A 141 11.37 -8.16 7.55
C GLY A 141 12.81 -8.37 8.05
N HIS A 142 13.60 -9.20 7.37
CA HIS A 142 15.03 -9.37 7.65
C HIS A 142 15.90 -8.71 6.59
#